data_9cf028a8911fa0cbd714de1a53772ee1
#
_entry.id   9cf028a8911fa0cbd714de1a53772ee1
#
_cell.length_a   1.000
_cell.length_b   1.000
_cell.length_c   1.000
_cell.angle_alpha   90.00
_cell.angle_beta   90.00
_cell.angle_gamma   90.00
#
_symmetry.space_group_name_H-M   'P 1'
#
loop_
_entity.id
_entity.type
_entity.pdbx_description
1 polymer ?
#
loop_
_entity_poly.entity_id
_entity_poly.type
_entity_poly.pdbx_seq_one_letter_code
_entity_poly.pdbx_strand_id
1 'polypeptide(L)'
;PSSKLPSVSAMEEFVRNDPDTKTTIANDHINSAKYEFADPEHDRTQEEVVEKEVDPESESVEWMKELEVDTRGAYLSSDANLNLIFANDPRFKRLFRQNDFDGKRYVFGNLPWRRVVKPEPVKNVDYSGVRNYLGCVYGITSSLKIDDAMALEFERNHFHPILDYLNDLKWDGIQRVDKLLIDYMGADDNIYSREAIRKMLVGAVARVMNPGVKFDLVLMLVGPQGSGKSTFIKKLGKSWFSDTFLTVQGKEALEQIQGAWLIEIAELSGLRKAEVESVKHFISKSEDSFRPAYARTSEIYPRQCVFFGTTNDSEFLRDPTGNRRFMPVDVVPNNAKKDVFMELDDEIDQIWAEAVVLYKSKEKLYLSSEAEKIAKNEQSSHSESDERKGIIEAYLERQLPDNWDSMDLYQRRDFLADELNPKGTTPRDYVCVAEIWCECLGRNREDMDRYKTREINDLLKSMPEWEPCKSTKNFPIYGKQKYYVRKLD
;
A
#
# COMPACT_ATOMS: atom_id res chain seq x y z
N PRO A 1 32.47 -46.21 -5.15
CA PRO A 1 32.65 -46.80 -6.45
C PRO A 1 31.55 -46.21 -7.37
N SER A 2 32.00 -45.42 -8.31
CA SER A 2 31.17 -44.78 -9.31
C SER A 2 30.50 -45.86 -10.18
N SER A 3 29.20 -46.09 -10.02
CA SER A 3 28.40 -46.81 -10.99
C SER A 3 28.21 -45.88 -12.19
N LYS A 4 28.95 -46.13 -13.28
CA LYS A 4 28.75 -45.48 -14.55
C LYS A 4 27.33 -45.82 -15.04
N LEU A 5 26.55 -44.82 -15.34
CA LEU A 5 25.30 -44.96 -16.09
C LEU A 5 25.58 -45.75 -17.38
N PRO A 6 24.68 -46.68 -17.79
CA PRO A 6 24.82 -47.38 -19.05
C PRO A 6 24.90 -46.38 -20.20
N SER A 7 25.76 -46.67 -21.19
CA SER A 7 25.90 -45.79 -22.37
C SER A 7 24.58 -45.72 -23.15
N VAL A 8 24.33 -44.61 -23.81
CA VAL A 8 23.15 -44.38 -24.65
C VAL A 8 22.89 -45.53 -25.60
N SER A 9 23.92 -46.16 -26.15
CA SER A 9 23.86 -47.33 -27.02
C SER A 9 23.29 -48.59 -26.34
N ALA A 10 23.51 -48.81 -25.06
CA ALA A 10 22.96 -49.94 -24.30
C ALA A 10 21.47 -49.73 -23.98
N MET A 11 21.02 -48.49 -23.87
CA MET A 11 19.61 -48.12 -23.70
C MET A 11 18.82 -48.25 -25.01
N GLU A 12 19.43 -47.93 -26.15
CA GLU A 12 18.80 -48.03 -27.46
C GLU A 12 18.48 -49.49 -27.85
N GLU A 13 19.27 -50.45 -27.41
CA GLU A 13 19.06 -51.86 -27.69
C GLU A 13 17.95 -52.48 -26.85
N PHE A 14 17.72 -51.97 -25.64
CA PHE A 14 16.69 -52.44 -24.71
C PHE A 14 15.28 -51.95 -25.11
N VAL A 15 15.15 -50.73 -25.65
CA VAL A 15 13.87 -50.13 -26.05
C VAL A 15 13.26 -50.73 -27.33
N ARG A 16 14.04 -51.46 -28.14
CA ARG A 16 13.60 -52.01 -29.41
C ARG A 16 12.60 -53.17 -29.35
N ASN A 17 12.49 -53.88 -28.21
CA ASN A 17 11.85 -55.19 -28.20
C ASN A 17 10.60 -55.34 -27.33
N ASP A 18 10.15 -54.32 -26.55
CA ASP A 18 8.99 -54.50 -25.69
C ASP A 18 8.23 -53.15 -25.40
N PRO A 19 6.91 -53.08 -25.64
CA PRO A 19 6.08 -51.89 -25.33
C PRO A 19 6.00 -51.55 -23.83
N ASP A 20 6.13 -52.54 -22.94
CA ASP A 20 6.10 -52.32 -21.48
C ASP A 20 7.41 -51.75 -20.92
N THR A 21 8.49 -51.85 -21.69
CA THR A 21 9.82 -51.34 -21.32
C THR A 21 9.87 -49.82 -21.23
N LYS A 22 9.03 -49.10 -21.98
CA LYS A 22 8.97 -47.61 -21.90
C LYS A 22 8.59 -47.13 -20.52
N THR A 23 7.63 -47.79 -19.87
CA THR A 23 7.18 -47.45 -18.52
C THR A 23 8.27 -47.81 -17.47
N THR A 24 8.97 -48.93 -17.66
CA THR A 24 10.05 -49.34 -16.75
C THR A 24 11.25 -48.41 -16.83
N ILE A 25 11.66 -47.99 -18.06
CA ILE A 25 12.79 -47.06 -18.25
C ILE A 25 12.48 -45.71 -17.66
N ALA A 26 11.24 -45.21 -17.85
CA ALA A 26 10.80 -43.93 -17.28
C ALA A 26 10.80 -43.96 -15.75
N ASN A 27 10.34 -45.08 -15.14
CA ASN A 27 10.39 -45.29 -13.70
C ASN A 27 11.82 -45.39 -13.17
N ASP A 28 12.71 -46.05 -13.89
CA ASP A 28 14.12 -46.16 -13.54
C ASP A 28 14.83 -44.82 -13.62
N HIS A 29 14.52 -43.97 -14.60
CA HIS A 29 15.05 -42.62 -14.68
C HIS A 29 14.52 -41.70 -13.57
N ILE A 30 13.23 -41.78 -13.23
CA ILE A 30 12.65 -41.04 -12.10
C ILE A 30 13.26 -41.53 -10.78
N ASN A 31 13.45 -42.85 -10.61
CA ASN A 31 14.09 -43.43 -9.43
C ASN A 31 15.58 -43.09 -9.35
N SER A 32 16.29 -43.10 -10.46
CA SER A 32 17.71 -42.68 -10.50
C SER A 32 17.87 -41.23 -10.13
N ALA A 33 16.99 -40.36 -10.61
CA ALA A 33 16.94 -38.92 -10.21
C ALA A 33 16.64 -38.77 -8.71
N LYS A 34 15.81 -39.63 -8.10
CA LYS A 34 15.59 -39.66 -6.64
C LYS A 34 16.88 -39.94 -5.85
N TYR A 35 17.73 -40.84 -6.33
CA TYR A 35 18.99 -41.18 -5.65
C TYR A 35 20.08 -40.11 -5.84
N GLU A 36 20.09 -39.43 -6.96
CA GLU A 36 21.13 -38.44 -7.29
C GLU A 36 20.90 -37.10 -6.58
N PHE A 37 19.62 -36.78 -6.24
CA PHE A 37 19.20 -35.57 -5.58
C PHE A 37 18.59 -35.78 -4.20
N ALA A 38 18.72 -36.95 -3.58
CA ALA A 38 18.22 -37.23 -2.23
C ALA A 38 19.12 -36.60 -1.15
N ASP A 39 18.49 -35.98 -0.17
CA ASP A 39 19.11 -35.29 0.96
C ASP A 39 19.84 -36.26 1.88
N PRO A 40 21.05 -35.97 2.38
CA PRO A 40 21.65 -36.72 3.45
C PRO A 40 21.10 -36.29 4.82
N GLU A 41 20.50 -37.23 5.50
CA GLU A 41 20.16 -37.29 6.93
C GLU A 41 19.07 -36.40 7.49
N HIS A 42 18.04 -37.12 7.90
CA HIS A 42 16.87 -36.71 8.66
C HIS A 42 17.21 -36.74 10.16
N ASP A 43 17.03 -35.62 10.86
CA ASP A 43 16.84 -35.63 12.31
C ASP A 43 15.37 -35.33 12.64
N ARG A 44 14.79 -36.25 13.43
CA ARG A 44 13.36 -36.26 13.76
C ARG A 44 13.10 -35.38 14.96
N THR A 45 12.07 -34.52 14.92
CA THR A 45 11.04 -34.42 15.98
C THR A 45 9.92 -33.45 15.59
N GLN A 46 8.69 -34.01 15.61
CA GLN A 46 7.39 -33.46 15.98
C GLN A 46 6.80 -32.32 15.07
N GLU A 47 5.56 -32.37 14.60
CA GLU A 47 4.28 -32.86 15.11
C GLU A 47 3.37 -33.29 13.94
N GLU A 48 2.52 -34.28 14.18
CA GLU A 48 1.59 -34.89 13.24
C GLU A 48 0.43 -33.92 12.90
N VAL A 49 0.44 -33.42 11.65
CA VAL A 49 -0.80 -33.15 10.93
C VAL A 49 -1.05 -34.34 10.03
N VAL A 50 -2.08 -35.12 10.35
CA VAL A 50 -2.50 -36.29 9.55
C VAL A 50 -3.14 -35.77 8.25
N GLU A 51 -2.32 -35.39 7.28
CA GLU A 51 -2.70 -35.49 5.88
C GLU A 51 -2.56 -36.97 5.49
N LYS A 52 -3.64 -37.56 4.99
CA LYS A 52 -3.59 -38.89 4.41
C LYS A 52 -2.41 -38.94 3.43
N GLU A 53 -1.40 -39.68 3.77
CA GLU A 53 -0.35 -40.10 2.84
C GLU A 53 -1.04 -40.80 1.66
N VAL A 54 -1.20 -40.11 0.56
CA VAL A 54 -1.45 -40.72 -0.74
C VAL A 54 -0.09 -41.28 -1.15
N ASP A 55 -0.01 -42.61 -1.22
CA ASP A 55 1.15 -43.33 -1.65
C ASP A 55 1.65 -42.79 -3.00
N PRO A 56 2.86 -42.21 -3.08
CA PRO A 56 3.33 -41.59 -4.32
C PRO A 56 3.56 -42.59 -5.45
N GLU A 57 3.51 -43.88 -5.16
CA GLU A 57 3.73 -44.98 -6.13
C GLU A 57 2.46 -45.36 -6.91
N SER A 58 1.27 -44.83 -6.54
CA SER A 58 0.02 -45.20 -7.22
C SER A 58 -0.57 -44.11 -8.16
N GLU A 59 -0.01 -42.90 -8.22
CA GLU A 59 -0.36 -41.99 -9.32
C GLU A 59 0.24 -42.50 -10.62
N SER A 60 -0.62 -43.13 -11.40
CA SER A 60 -0.34 -43.83 -12.63
C SER A 60 0.64 -43.08 -13.54
N VAL A 61 1.74 -43.69 -13.93
CA VAL A 61 2.68 -43.30 -15.00
C VAL A 61 1.98 -43.30 -16.38
N GLU A 62 0.64 -43.42 -16.39
CA GLU A 62 -0.14 -43.51 -17.63
C GLU A 62 0.01 -42.28 -18.55
N TRP A 63 0.13 -41.08 -17.97
CA TRP A 63 0.37 -39.87 -18.73
C TRP A 63 1.66 -39.89 -19.56
N MET A 64 2.68 -40.70 -19.16
CA MET A 64 3.91 -40.85 -19.94
C MET A 64 3.70 -41.58 -21.25
N LYS A 65 2.64 -42.37 -21.36
CA LYS A 65 2.23 -43.05 -22.62
C LYS A 65 1.72 -42.06 -23.67
N GLU A 66 1.26 -40.88 -23.22
CA GLU A 66 0.78 -39.83 -24.09
C GLU A 66 1.92 -38.95 -24.64
N LEU A 67 3.14 -39.10 -24.14
CA LEU A 67 4.28 -38.35 -24.65
C LEU A 67 4.62 -38.74 -26.08
N GLU A 68 4.74 -37.74 -26.93
CA GLU A 68 5.16 -37.88 -28.31
C GLU A 68 6.63 -38.36 -28.38
N VAL A 69 6.89 -39.35 -29.17
CA VAL A 69 8.23 -39.88 -29.42
C VAL A 69 8.60 -39.84 -30.89
N ASP A 70 9.91 -39.80 -31.16
CA ASP A 70 10.43 -39.91 -32.52
C ASP A 70 10.45 -41.37 -33.01
N THR A 71 10.89 -41.60 -34.23
CA THR A 71 11.01 -42.94 -34.83
C THR A 71 11.97 -43.87 -34.12
N ARG A 72 12.81 -43.35 -33.20
CA ARG A 72 13.79 -44.10 -32.41
C ARG A 72 13.33 -44.31 -30.95
N GLY A 73 12.14 -43.79 -30.59
CA GLY A 73 11.57 -43.89 -29.26
C GLY A 73 12.04 -42.80 -28.28
N ALA A 74 12.79 -41.78 -28.73
CA ALA A 74 13.18 -40.66 -27.89
C ALA A 74 12.03 -39.65 -27.80
N TYR A 75 11.84 -39.04 -26.61
CA TYR A 75 10.81 -38.01 -26.41
C TYR A 75 11.09 -36.77 -27.26
N LEU A 76 10.06 -36.28 -27.94
CA LEU A 76 10.15 -35.08 -28.74
C LEU A 76 10.22 -33.83 -27.86
N SER A 77 11.07 -32.88 -28.21
CA SER A 77 11.07 -31.52 -27.66
C SER A 77 9.87 -30.74 -28.20
N SER A 78 8.65 -31.22 -27.95
CA SER A 78 7.40 -30.58 -28.36
C SER A 78 6.75 -29.81 -27.21
N ASP A 79 5.95 -28.78 -27.55
CA ASP A 79 5.19 -28.03 -26.57
C ASP A 79 4.15 -28.92 -25.87
N ALA A 80 3.61 -29.91 -26.57
CA ALA A 80 2.68 -30.91 -26.04
C ALA A 80 3.34 -31.72 -24.92
N ASN A 81 4.54 -32.28 -25.18
CA ASN A 81 5.29 -33.05 -24.19
C ASN A 81 5.65 -32.19 -22.94
N LEU A 82 6.16 -30.99 -23.16
CA LEU A 82 6.51 -30.10 -22.05
C LEU A 82 5.29 -29.74 -21.18
N ASN A 83 4.15 -29.46 -21.79
CA ASN A 83 2.90 -29.20 -21.07
C ASN A 83 2.45 -30.43 -20.25
N LEU A 84 2.53 -31.64 -20.81
CA LEU A 84 2.19 -32.87 -20.09
C LEU A 84 3.14 -33.11 -18.92
N ILE A 85 4.44 -32.90 -19.11
CA ILE A 85 5.47 -33.09 -18.06
C ILE A 85 5.21 -32.09 -16.90
N PHE A 86 5.07 -30.81 -17.17
CA PHE A 86 4.80 -29.81 -16.10
C PHE A 86 3.50 -30.09 -15.35
N ALA A 87 2.47 -30.58 -16.04
CA ALA A 87 1.18 -30.87 -15.42
C ALA A 87 1.18 -32.15 -14.55
N ASN A 88 2.02 -33.14 -14.88
CA ASN A 88 1.90 -34.48 -14.32
C ASN A 88 3.14 -34.98 -13.58
N ASP A 89 4.37 -34.55 -13.94
CA ASP A 89 5.57 -34.94 -13.24
C ASP A 89 5.53 -34.51 -11.76
N PRO A 90 5.59 -35.42 -10.79
CA PRO A 90 5.53 -35.08 -9.36
C PRO A 90 6.57 -34.05 -8.90
N ARG A 91 7.69 -33.90 -9.68
CA ARG A 91 8.75 -32.94 -9.38
C ARG A 91 8.41 -31.49 -9.82
N PHE A 92 7.34 -31.31 -10.60
CA PHE A 92 6.92 -30.01 -11.14
C PHE A 92 5.44 -29.70 -10.88
N LYS A 93 4.62 -30.73 -10.78
CA LYS A 93 3.16 -30.62 -10.63
C LYS A 93 2.80 -29.62 -9.53
N ARG A 94 2.16 -28.51 -9.92
CA ARG A 94 1.70 -27.43 -9.02
C ARG A 94 2.77 -26.73 -8.18
N LEU A 95 4.07 -26.97 -8.44
CA LEU A 95 5.14 -26.31 -7.70
C LEU A 95 5.42 -24.90 -8.17
N PHE A 96 5.19 -24.60 -9.44
CA PHE A 96 5.41 -23.29 -10.03
C PHE A 96 4.11 -22.50 -10.06
N ARG A 97 4.06 -21.37 -9.34
CA ARG A 97 2.83 -20.56 -9.22
C ARG A 97 3.11 -19.09 -9.40
N GLN A 98 2.14 -18.37 -10.00
CA GLN A 98 2.12 -16.92 -10.12
C GLN A 98 1.45 -16.32 -8.90
N ASN A 99 2.11 -15.34 -8.25
CA ASN A 99 1.52 -14.58 -7.16
C ASN A 99 0.78 -13.36 -7.73
N ASP A 100 -0.54 -13.31 -7.57
CA ASP A 100 -1.40 -12.22 -8.09
C ASP A 100 -1.25 -10.91 -7.30
N PHE A 101 -0.63 -10.97 -6.12
CA PHE A 101 -0.46 -9.80 -5.27
C PHE A 101 0.81 -9.01 -5.63
N ASP A 102 1.96 -9.68 -5.79
CA ASP A 102 3.24 -9.03 -6.07
C ASP A 102 3.72 -9.20 -7.52
N GLY A 103 2.98 -9.97 -8.34
CA GLY A 103 3.31 -10.24 -9.73
C GLY A 103 4.54 -11.13 -9.92
N LYS A 104 5.07 -11.75 -8.86
CA LYS A 104 6.26 -12.59 -8.94
C LYS A 104 5.93 -14.07 -9.07
N ARG A 105 6.89 -14.81 -9.60
CA ARG A 105 6.83 -16.27 -9.75
C ARG A 105 7.41 -16.95 -8.52
N TYR A 106 6.73 -17.99 -8.03
CA TYR A 106 7.09 -18.69 -6.78
C TYR A 106 7.22 -20.18 -6.99
N VAL A 107 8.02 -20.80 -6.10
CA VAL A 107 8.15 -22.26 -5.98
C VAL A 107 7.53 -22.71 -4.67
N PHE A 108 6.69 -23.76 -4.74
CA PHE A 108 5.90 -24.32 -3.63
C PHE A 108 6.33 -25.75 -3.28
N GLY A 109 7.55 -25.96 -2.88
CA GLY A 109 8.05 -27.28 -2.45
C GLY A 109 9.43 -27.59 -2.99
N ASN A 110 9.93 -28.75 -2.60
CA ASN A 110 11.27 -29.17 -2.93
C ASN A 110 11.45 -29.40 -4.42
N LEU A 111 12.52 -28.85 -4.96
CA LEU A 111 12.98 -29.09 -6.32
C LEU A 111 14.09 -30.16 -6.35
N PRO A 112 14.28 -30.88 -7.46
CA PRO A 112 15.35 -31.91 -7.56
C PRO A 112 16.75 -31.40 -7.21
N TRP A 113 17.01 -30.12 -7.35
CA TRP A 113 18.33 -29.49 -7.15
C TRP A 113 18.43 -28.64 -5.88
N ARG A 114 17.32 -28.38 -5.17
CA ARG A 114 17.35 -27.63 -3.91
C ARG A 114 16.11 -27.82 -3.05
N ARG A 115 16.30 -27.69 -1.75
CA ARG A 115 15.22 -27.70 -0.76
C ARG A 115 14.50 -26.36 -0.72
N VAL A 116 13.18 -26.39 -0.63
CA VAL A 116 12.30 -25.23 -0.49
C VAL A 116 11.35 -25.50 0.67
N VAL A 117 11.65 -24.92 1.83
CA VAL A 117 10.89 -25.17 3.08
C VAL A 117 9.56 -24.43 3.11
N LYS A 118 9.53 -23.24 2.49
CA LYS A 118 8.33 -22.39 2.39
C LYS A 118 8.27 -21.78 0.99
N PRO A 119 7.10 -21.40 0.49
CA PRO A 119 6.98 -20.73 -0.80
C PRO A 119 7.93 -19.53 -0.89
N GLU A 120 8.75 -19.49 -1.94
CA GLU A 120 9.72 -18.42 -2.18
C GLU A 120 9.82 -18.07 -3.66
N PRO A 121 10.25 -16.82 -3.99
CA PRO A 121 10.43 -16.41 -5.38
C PRO A 121 11.38 -17.32 -6.14
N VAL A 122 11.06 -17.60 -7.39
CA VAL A 122 11.90 -18.36 -8.33
C VAL A 122 13.25 -17.67 -8.48
N LYS A 123 14.32 -18.47 -8.43
CA LYS A 123 15.71 -18.01 -8.60
C LYS A 123 16.22 -18.36 -10.01
N ASN A 124 17.26 -17.68 -10.46
CA ASN A 124 17.88 -17.99 -11.75
C ASN A 124 18.37 -19.45 -11.85
N VAL A 125 18.82 -20.03 -10.73
CA VAL A 125 19.22 -21.43 -10.65
C VAL A 125 18.06 -22.38 -10.93
N ASP A 126 16.82 -21.99 -10.67
CA ASP A 126 15.65 -22.84 -10.89
C ASP A 126 15.39 -23.05 -12.39
N TYR A 127 15.53 -22.00 -13.20
CA TYR A 127 15.45 -22.13 -14.67
C TYR A 127 16.54 -23.06 -15.21
N SER A 128 17.75 -22.99 -14.65
CA SER A 128 18.85 -23.89 -15.03
C SER A 128 18.59 -25.32 -14.56
N GLY A 129 18.05 -25.48 -13.34
CA GLY A 129 17.69 -26.76 -12.77
C GLY A 129 16.59 -27.47 -13.56
N VAL A 130 15.55 -26.77 -13.96
CA VAL A 130 14.48 -27.32 -14.82
C VAL A 130 15.05 -27.79 -16.14
N ARG A 131 15.89 -26.99 -16.82
CA ARG A 131 16.54 -27.40 -18.08
C ARG A 131 17.42 -28.64 -17.91
N ASN A 132 18.21 -28.66 -16.84
CA ASN A 132 19.05 -29.81 -16.54
C ASN A 132 18.22 -31.08 -16.27
N TYR A 133 17.19 -30.99 -15.45
CA TYR A 133 16.30 -32.09 -15.12
C TYR A 133 15.62 -32.65 -16.38
N LEU A 134 15.01 -31.78 -17.20
CA LEU A 134 14.34 -32.17 -18.45
C LEU A 134 15.32 -32.79 -19.45
N GLY A 135 16.56 -32.30 -19.50
CA GLY A 135 17.62 -32.88 -20.32
C GLY A 135 18.05 -34.26 -19.86
N CYS A 136 18.22 -34.44 -18.54
CA CYS A 136 18.67 -35.72 -17.97
C CYS A 136 17.57 -36.79 -17.98
N VAL A 137 16.33 -36.43 -17.66
CA VAL A 137 15.24 -37.42 -17.50
C VAL A 137 14.49 -37.68 -18.80
N TYR A 138 14.25 -36.64 -19.62
CA TYR A 138 13.42 -36.73 -20.83
C TYR A 138 14.21 -36.52 -22.11
N GLY A 139 15.50 -36.17 -22.05
CA GLY A 139 16.28 -35.85 -23.25
C GLY A 139 15.88 -34.54 -23.93
N ILE A 140 15.04 -33.71 -23.26
CA ILE A 140 14.53 -32.43 -23.81
C ILE A 140 15.51 -31.29 -23.50
N THR A 141 16.13 -30.70 -24.53
CA THR A 141 17.20 -29.71 -24.38
C THR A 141 16.89 -28.33 -24.95
N SER A 142 15.72 -28.12 -25.59
CA SER A 142 15.33 -26.85 -26.17
C SER A 142 15.00 -25.81 -25.09
N SER A 143 15.97 -24.95 -24.72
CA SER A 143 15.80 -23.94 -23.67
C SER A 143 14.64 -22.97 -23.93
N LEU A 144 14.44 -22.54 -25.18
CA LEU A 144 13.35 -21.62 -25.53
C LEU A 144 11.98 -22.25 -25.22
N LYS A 145 11.74 -23.48 -25.69
CA LYS A 145 10.48 -24.18 -25.44
C LYS A 145 10.26 -24.49 -23.96
N ILE A 146 11.33 -24.82 -23.24
CA ILE A 146 11.26 -25.05 -21.78
C ILE A 146 10.85 -23.75 -21.07
N ASP A 147 11.44 -22.61 -21.43
CA ASP A 147 11.14 -21.31 -20.82
C ASP A 147 9.70 -20.87 -21.14
N ASP A 148 9.21 -21.12 -22.37
CA ASP A 148 7.82 -20.85 -22.78
C ASP A 148 6.83 -21.77 -22.01
N ALA A 149 7.13 -23.05 -21.87
CA ALA A 149 6.30 -23.98 -21.10
C ALA A 149 6.25 -23.64 -19.61
N MET A 150 7.38 -23.23 -19.01
CA MET A 150 7.41 -22.71 -17.64
C MET A 150 6.54 -21.46 -17.51
N ALA A 151 6.61 -20.54 -18.46
CA ALA A 151 5.79 -19.32 -18.43
C ALA A 151 4.29 -19.66 -18.43
N LEU A 152 3.88 -20.62 -19.25
CA LEU A 152 2.49 -21.11 -19.29
C LEU A 152 2.09 -21.85 -18.03
N GLU A 153 3.00 -22.57 -17.39
CA GLU A 153 2.72 -23.25 -16.12
C GLU A 153 2.48 -22.27 -15.00
N PHE A 154 3.24 -21.19 -14.90
CA PHE A 154 2.97 -20.09 -13.96
C PHE A 154 1.60 -19.47 -14.21
N GLU A 155 1.24 -19.22 -15.47
CA GLU A 155 -0.06 -18.64 -15.85
C GLU A 155 -1.26 -19.56 -15.57
N ARG A 156 -1.04 -20.87 -15.49
CA ARG A 156 -2.08 -21.84 -15.10
C ARG A 156 -2.29 -21.96 -13.59
N ASN A 157 -1.28 -21.64 -12.81
CA ASN A 157 -1.28 -21.85 -11.37
C ASN A 157 -1.09 -20.53 -10.64
N HIS A 158 -2.21 -19.91 -10.25
CA HIS A 158 -2.22 -18.66 -9.52
C HIS A 158 -2.45 -18.89 -8.02
N PHE A 159 -1.97 -17.95 -7.21
CA PHE A 159 -2.30 -17.85 -5.80
C PHE A 159 -2.25 -16.40 -5.34
N HIS A 160 -2.99 -16.08 -4.30
CA HIS A 160 -3.01 -14.75 -3.73
C HIS A 160 -2.85 -14.83 -2.20
N PRO A 161 -1.65 -14.58 -1.64
CA PRO A 161 -1.34 -14.93 -0.26
C PRO A 161 -2.21 -14.21 0.78
N ILE A 162 -2.62 -12.97 0.51
CA ILE A 162 -3.49 -12.23 1.44
C ILE A 162 -4.94 -12.68 1.31
N LEU A 163 -5.42 -12.96 0.10
CA LEU A 163 -6.77 -13.46 -0.13
C LEU A 163 -6.95 -14.83 0.52
N ASP A 164 -5.96 -15.72 0.35
CA ASP A 164 -5.95 -17.05 0.97
C ASP A 164 -5.96 -16.89 2.50
N TYR A 165 -5.06 -16.08 3.07
CA TYR A 165 -5.03 -15.77 4.49
C TYR A 165 -6.38 -15.26 5.01
N LEU A 166 -6.98 -14.25 4.37
CA LEU A 166 -8.24 -13.66 4.82
C LEU A 166 -9.43 -14.63 4.72
N ASN A 167 -9.42 -15.55 3.73
CA ASN A 167 -10.48 -16.54 3.56
C ASN A 167 -10.39 -17.68 4.58
N ASP A 168 -9.20 -18.01 5.06
CA ASP A 168 -8.98 -19.05 6.07
C ASP A 168 -9.36 -18.62 7.49
N LEU A 169 -9.47 -17.29 7.72
CA LEU A 169 -9.82 -16.74 9.04
C LEU A 169 -11.27 -17.02 9.44
N LYS A 170 -11.45 -17.35 10.70
CA LYS A 170 -12.78 -17.54 11.34
C LYS A 170 -12.89 -16.62 12.54
N TRP A 171 -13.87 -15.71 12.49
CA TRP A 171 -14.10 -14.78 13.58
C TRP A 171 -14.76 -15.46 14.78
N ASP A 172 -14.27 -15.18 15.96
CA ASP A 172 -14.76 -15.71 17.24
C ASP A 172 -16.02 -14.99 17.78
N GLY A 173 -16.48 -13.94 17.10
CA GLY A 173 -17.65 -13.14 17.49
C GLY A 173 -17.35 -12.00 18.47
N ILE A 174 -16.08 -11.82 18.91
CA ILE A 174 -15.69 -10.75 19.83
C ILE A 174 -15.25 -9.52 19.02
N GLN A 175 -15.89 -8.38 19.29
CA GLN A 175 -15.59 -7.11 18.62
C GLN A 175 -14.28 -6.51 19.17
N ARG A 176 -13.30 -6.32 18.28
CA ARG A 176 -11.98 -5.73 18.58
C ARG A 176 -11.68 -4.51 17.72
N VAL A 177 -12.16 -4.49 16.48
CA VAL A 177 -11.84 -3.47 15.47
C VAL A 177 -12.10 -2.06 15.99
N ASP A 178 -13.29 -1.79 16.53
CA ASP A 178 -13.68 -0.46 16.99
C ASP A 178 -12.89 0.07 18.16
N LYS A 179 -12.29 -0.83 18.95
CA LYS A 179 -11.51 -0.47 20.14
C LYS A 179 -10.01 -0.50 19.93
N LEU A 180 -9.58 -0.88 18.74
CA LEU A 180 -8.17 -1.15 18.45
C LEU A 180 -7.26 0.06 18.74
N LEU A 181 -7.64 1.27 18.28
CA LEU A 181 -6.88 2.50 18.55
C LEU A 181 -6.99 2.92 20.02
N ILE A 182 -8.13 2.70 20.64
CA ILE A 182 -8.38 3.07 22.05
C ILE A 182 -7.54 2.18 22.95
N ASP A 183 -7.59 0.87 22.73
CA ASP A 183 -6.96 -0.10 23.62
C ASP A 183 -5.43 -0.16 23.44
N TYR A 184 -4.91 -0.02 22.22
CA TYR A 184 -3.47 -0.15 21.94
C TYR A 184 -2.73 1.17 21.76
N MET A 185 -3.40 2.22 21.30
CA MET A 185 -2.79 3.53 21.03
C MET A 185 -3.22 4.60 22.04
N GLY A 186 -4.17 4.29 22.93
CA GLY A 186 -4.68 5.23 23.90
C GLY A 186 -5.44 6.41 23.30
N ALA A 187 -6.00 6.24 22.10
CA ALA A 187 -6.82 7.25 21.46
C ALA A 187 -8.13 7.50 22.22
N ASP A 188 -8.70 8.68 22.04
CA ASP A 188 -9.98 9.03 22.64
C ASP A 188 -11.09 8.09 22.14
N ASP A 189 -11.91 7.63 23.10
CA ASP A 189 -13.04 6.75 22.83
C ASP A 189 -14.25 7.53 22.31
N ASN A 190 -14.27 7.79 21.01
CA ASN A 190 -15.34 8.47 20.32
C ASN A 190 -15.70 7.76 19.00
N ILE A 191 -16.79 8.16 18.36
CA ILE A 191 -17.26 7.56 17.11
C ILE A 191 -16.24 7.69 15.97
N TYR A 192 -15.47 8.79 15.94
CA TYR A 192 -14.47 9.03 14.91
C TYR A 192 -13.29 8.06 15.02
N SER A 193 -12.69 7.91 16.21
CA SER A 193 -11.56 6.99 16.42
C SER A 193 -11.94 5.54 16.10
N ARG A 194 -13.16 5.12 16.48
CA ARG A 194 -13.69 3.79 16.16
C ARG A 194 -13.90 3.61 14.67
N GLU A 195 -14.55 4.56 14.00
CA GLU A 195 -14.76 4.46 12.56
C GLU A 195 -13.46 4.61 11.77
N ALA A 196 -12.53 5.46 12.15
CA ALA A 196 -11.27 5.66 11.44
C ALA A 196 -10.52 4.34 11.25
N ILE A 197 -10.31 3.57 12.31
CA ILE A 197 -9.63 2.26 12.19
C ILE A 197 -10.50 1.24 11.47
N ARG A 198 -11.82 1.20 11.72
CA ARG A 198 -12.73 0.30 11.02
C ARG A 198 -12.66 0.51 9.52
N LYS A 199 -12.74 1.77 9.04
CA LYS A 199 -12.64 2.07 7.60
C LYS A 199 -11.31 1.65 7.02
N MET A 200 -10.21 1.84 7.74
CA MET A 200 -8.88 1.42 7.28
C MET A 200 -8.80 -0.10 7.10
N LEU A 201 -9.22 -0.88 8.09
CA LEU A 201 -9.15 -2.34 8.02
C LEU A 201 -10.12 -2.90 6.98
N VAL A 202 -11.36 -2.42 6.95
CA VAL A 202 -12.34 -2.82 5.92
C VAL A 202 -11.89 -2.38 4.53
N GLY A 203 -11.28 -1.20 4.39
CA GLY A 203 -10.68 -0.72 3.15
C GLY A 203 -9.53 -1.59 2.67
N ALA A 204 -8.68 -2.06 3.59
CA ALA A 204 -7.59 -3.00 3.29
C ALA A 204 -8.12 -4.36 2.80
N VAL A 205 -9.17 -4.90 3.44
CA VAL A 205 -9.86 -6.10 2.98
C VAL A 205 -10.51 -5.87 1.61
N ALA A 206 -11.21 -4.74 1.44
CA ALA A 206 -11.87 -4.41 0.18
C ALA A 206 -10.89 -4.32 -1.00
N ARG A 207 -9.71 -3.76 -0.80
CA ARG A 207 -8.64 -3.66 -1.81
C ARG A 207 -8.10 -5.01 -2.25
N VAL A 208 -8.12 -6.01 -1.39
CA VAL A 208 -7.73 -7.40 -1.72
C VAL A 208 -8.87 -8.16 -2.38
N MET A 209 -10.10 -8.05 -1.83
CA MET A 209 -11.27 -8.75 -2.36
C MET A 209 -11.80 -8.18 -3.68
N ASN A 210 -11.57 -6.89 -3.92
CA ASN A 210 -11.95 -6.15 -5.12
C ASN A 210 -10.83 -5.17 -5.51
N PRO A 211 -9.75 -5.66 -6.13
CA PRO A 211 -8.61 -4.83 -6.51
C PRO A 211 -9.03 -3.60 -7.32
N GLY A 212 -8.46 -2.45 -6.97
CA GLY A 212 -8.80 -1.17 -7.61
C GLY A 212 -10.05 -0.48 -7.05
N VAL A 213 -10.74 -1.05 -6.07
CA VAL A 213 -11.86 -0.34 -5.41
C VAL A 213 -11.41 1.02 -4.90
N LYS A 214 -12.28 2.04 -5.06
CA LYS A 214 -11.96 3.39 -4.61
C LYS A 214 -11.85 3.47 -3.10
N PHE A 215 -10.65 3.76 -2.62
CA PHE A 215 -10.33 3.99 -1.22
C PHE A 215 -9.15 4.95 -1.13
N ASP A 216 -9.34 6.14 -0.56
CA ASP A 216 -8.32 7.19 -0.49
C ASP A 216 -8.16 7.79 0.92
N LEU A 217 -8.64 7.08 1.95
CA LEU A 217 -8.44 7.45 3.34
C LEU A 217 -7.05 6.98 3.83
N VAL A 218 -6.45 7.78 4.70
CA VAL A 218 -5.17 7.51 5.36
C VAL A 218 -5.34 7.79 6.84
N LEU A 219 -5.15 6.79 7.68
CA LEU A 219 -5.10 6.97 9.13
C LEU A 219 -3.73 7.53 9.51
N MET A 220 -3.73 8.70 10.15
CA MET A 220 -2.52 9.37 10.63
C MET A 220 -2.40 9.22 12.14
N LEU A 221 -1.44 8.43 12.60
CA LEU A 221 -1.14 8.29 14.02
C LEU A 221 -0.19 9.41 14.45
N VAL A 222 -0.69 10.32 15.27
CA VAL A 222 0.03 11.51 15.74
C VAL A 222 0.41 11.32 17.21
N GLY A 223 1.67 11.53 17.58
CA GLY A 223 2.08 11.40 18.97
C GLY A 223 3.58 11.19 19.16
N PRO A 224 4.04 11.05 20.39
CA PRO A 224 5.46 11.06 20.72
C PRO A 224 6.23 9.91 20.04
N GLN A 225 7.52 10.14 19.86
CA GLN A 225 8.43 9.10 19.36
C GLN A 225 8.47 7.91 20.35
N GLY A 226 8.57 6.69 19.82
CA GLY A 226 8.63 5.49 20.65
C GLY A 226 7.27 4.99 21.18
N SER A 227 6.14 5.63 20.82
CA SER A 227 4.79 5.23 21.24
C SER A 227 4.22 3.98 20.52
N GLY A 228 5.01 3.29 19.71
CA GLY A 228 4.59 2.06 19.05
C GLY A 228 3.79 2.22 17.76
N LYS A 229 3.65 3.45 17.21
CA LYS A 229 2.85 3.73 15.99
C LYS A 229 3.23 2.83 14.79
N SER A 230 4.49 2.84 14.39
CA SER A 230 4.98 2.01 13.29
C SER A 230 4.91 0.51 13.60
N THR A 231 5.15 0.12 14.86
CA THR A 231 5.01 -1.27 15.32
C THR A 231 3.58 -1.75 15.18
N PHE A 232 2.60 -0.92 15.54
CA PHE A 232 1.19 -1.21 15.39
C PHE A 232 0.81 -1.52 13.93
N ILE A 233 1.21 -0.65 13.01
CA ILE A 233 0.93 -0.83 11.57
C ILE A 233 1.66 -2.07 11.04
N LYS A 234 2.94 -2.25 11.42
CA LYS A 234 3.77 -3.38 11.01
C LYS A 234 3.19 -4.72 11.42
N LYS A 235 2.73 -4.82 12.68
CA LYS A 235 2.11 -6.05 13.18
C LYS A 235 0.82 -6.36 12.43
N LEU A 236 -0.06 -5.38 12.21
CA LEU A 236 -1.27 -5.55 11.41
C LEU A 236 -0.95 -5.97 9.97
N GLY A 237 0.06 -5.40 9.34
CA GLY A 237 0.47 -5.72 7.96
C GLY A 237 1.21 -7.05 7.82
N LYS A 238 1.66 -7.66 8.93
CA LYS A 238 2.43 -8.92 8.92
C LYS A 238 3.63 -8.83 7.94
N SER A 239 3.83 -9.86 7.12
CA SER A 239 4.88 -9.88 6.09
C SER A 239 4.60 -8.99 4.86
N TRP A 240 3.42 -8.40 4.77
CA TRP A 240 2.99 -7.52 3.68
C TRP A 240 2.98 -6.03 4.09
N PHE A 241 3.65 -5.70 5.17
CA PHE A 241 3.90 -4.33 5.60
C PHE A 241 5.10 -3.74 4.86
N SER A 242 5.04 -2.45 4.53
CA SER A 242 6.17 -1.68 4.00
C SER A 242 6.26 -0.32 4.66
N ASP A 243 7.47 0.03 5.11
CA ASP A 243 7.88 1.36 5.62
C ASP A 243 8.86 2.07 4.66
N THR A 244 9.07 1.50 3.48
CA THR A 244 10.06 1.99 2.50
C THR A 244 9.48 2.94 1.46
N PHE A 245 8.38 3.63 1.78
CA PHE A 245 7.73 4.55 0.86
C PHE A 245 8.46 5.90 0.83
N LEU A 246 9.35 6.08 -0.16
CA LEU A 246 10.25 7.23 -0.26
C LEU A 246 9.83 8.25 -1.32
N THR A 247 9.08 7.85 -2.33
CA THR A 247 8.71 8.72 -3.46
C THR A 247 7.30 8.45 -3.96
N VAL A 248 6.65 9.49 -4.47
CA VAL A 248 5.33 9.43 -5.13
C VAL A 248 5.41 9.63 -6.64
N GLN A 249 6.63 9.77 -7.18
CA GLN A 249 6.87 10.09 -8.57
C GLN A 249 7.65 9.00 -9.29
N GLY A 250 7.36 8.84 -10.58
CA GLY A 250 8.09 7.93 -11.44
C GLY A 250 7.74 6.45 -11.25
N LYS A 251 8.52 5.60 -11.90
CA LYS A 251 8.36 4.14 -11.87
C LYS A 251 8.69 3.56 -10.49
N GLU A 252 9.66 4.13 -9.80
CA GLU A 252 10.10 3.71 -8.47
C GLU A 252 8.96 3.77 -7.44
N ALA A 253 8.11 4.82 -7.53
CA ALA A 253 6.93 4.93 -6.68
C ALA A 253 5.96 3.75 -6.84
N LEU A 254 5.86 3.20 -8.04
CA LEU A 254 4.97 2.07 -8.36
C LEU A 254 5.61 0.74 -7.94
N GLU A 255 6.91 0.60 -8.10
CA GLU A 255 7.66 -0.59 -7.65
C GLU A 255 7.66 -0.73 -6.11
N GLN A 256 7.69 0.39 -5.37
CA GLN A 256 7.64 0.38 -3.89
C GLN A 256 6.34 -0.14 -3.30
N ILE A 257 5.22 0.02 -4.00
CA ILE A 257 3.91 -0.45 -3.50
C ILE A 257 3.57 -1.88 -3.92
N GLN A 258 4.34 -2.46 -4.86
CA GLN A 258 4.13 -3.85 -5.26
C GLN A 258 4.52 -4.82 -4.15
N GLY A 259 3.60 -5.74 -3.84
CA GLY A 259 3.82 -6.72 -2.77
C GLY A 259 3.69 -6.14 -1.36
N ALA A 260 3.19 -4.91 -1.22
CA ALA A 260 2.84 -4.30 0.05
C ALA A 260 1.32 -4.12 0.18
N TRP A 261 0.77 -4.51 1.32
CA TRP A 261 -0.64 -4.39 1.66
C TRP A 261 -0.91 -3.15 2.52
N LEU A 262 -0.20 -3.04 3.65
CA LEU A 262 -0.22 -1.86 4.50
C LEU A 262 1.10 -1.10 4.32
N ILE A 263 0.99 0.15 3.90
CA ILE A 263 2.14 1.01 3.61
C ILE A 263 2.16 2.16 4.60
N GLU A 264 3.26 2.31 5.31
CA GLU A 264 3.49 3.45 6.19
C GLU A 264 4.14 4.60 5.42
N ILE A 265 3.52 5.78 5.50
CA ILE A 265 4.10 7.05 5.08
C ILE A 265 4.60 7.73 6.35
N ALA A 266 5.89 7.66 6.60
CA ALA A 266 6.53 8.32 7.74
C ALA A 266 6.79 9.80 7.42
N GLU A 267 6.73 10.65 8.46
CA GLU A 267 7.20 12.04 8.44
C GLU A 267 6.60 12.94 7.34
N LEU A 268 5.28 12.89 7.16
CA LEU A 268 4.56 13.81 6.26
C LEU A 268 4.87 15.29 6.55
N SER A 269 5.20 15.65 7.78
CA SER A 269 5.60 17.00 8.21
C SER A 269 6.86 17.52 7.52
N GLY A 270 7.74 16.64 7.05
CA GLY A 270 8.95 17.01 6.29
C GLY A 270 8.69 17.43 4.83
N LEU A 271 7.49 17.12 4.29
CA LEU A 271 7.17 17.37 2.89
C LEU A 271 6.76 18.83 2.63
N ARG A 272 7.19 19.38 1.49
CA ARG A 272 6.71 20.67 1.02
C ARG A 272 5.26 20.56 0.54
N LYS A 273 4.54 21.68 0.51
CA LYS A 273 3.12 21.75 0.06
C LYS A 273 2.87 21.07 -1.29
N ALA A 274 3.75 21.27 -2.28
CA ALA A 274 3.65 20.64 -3.60
C ALA A 274 3.83 19.11 -3.55
N GLU A 275 4.65 18.63 -2.63
CA GLU A 275 4.88 17.21 -2.41
C GLU A 275 3.67 16.56 -1.74
N VAL A 276 3.03 17.24 -0.78
CA VAL A 276 1.78 16.81 -0.14
C VAL A 276 0.66 16.67 -1.17
N GLU A 277 0.52 17.60 -2.12
CA GLU A 277 -0.44 17.47 -3.22
C GLU A 277 -0.15 16.24 -4.11
N SER A 278 1.11 15.97 -4.39
CA SER A 278 1.53 14.78 -5.13
C SER A 278 1.18 13.50 -4.37
N VAL A 279 1.39 13.46 -3.04
CA VAL A 279 0.99 12.35 -2.16
C VAL A 279 -0.53 12.16 -2.20
N LYS A 280 -1.33 13.23 -2.04
CA LYS A 280 -2.80 13.18 -2.13
C LYS A 280 -3.27 12.60 -3.47
N HIS A 281 -2.65 13.02 -4.57
CA HIS A 281 -2.95 12.49 -5.90
C HIS A 281 -2.55 11.00 -6.00
N PHE A 282 -1.37 10.65 -5.52
CA PHE A 282 -0.88 9.27 -5.55
C PHE A 282 -1.80 8.32 -4.75
N ILE A 283 -2.19 8.68 -3.52
CA ILE A 283 -3.08 7.89 -2.67
C ILE A 283 -4.44 7.67 -3.33
N SER A 284 -4.93 8.67 -4.07
CA SER A 284 -6.28 8.64 -4.67
C SER A 284 -6.43 7.74 -5.90
N LYS A 285 -5.34 7.19 -6.44
CA LYS A 285 -5.40 6.29 -7.58
C LYS A 285 -6.04 4.96 -7.20
N SER A 286 -6.80 4.39 -8.11
CA SER A 286 -7.37 3.04 -8.02
C SER A 286 -6.52 2.00 -8.74
N GLU A 287 -5.73 2.43 -9.72
CA GLU A 287 -4.88 1.57 -10.54
C GLU A 287 -3.59 2.31 -10.91
N ASP A 288 -2.57 1.56 -11.24
CA ASP A 288 -1.30 2.04 -11.73
C ASP A 288 -0.98 1.36 -13.05
N SER A 289 -0.44 2.13 -14.00
CA SER A 289 -0.02 1.60 -15.30
C SER A 289 1.48 1.82 -15.47
N PHE A 290 2.23 0.75 -15.60
CA PHE A 290 3.66 0.82 -15.90
C PHE A 290 4.14 -0.44 -16.61
N ARG A 291 5.33 -0.37 -17.17
CA ARG A 291 6.01 -1.49 -17.80
C ARG A 291 7.03 -2.09 -16.83
N PRO A 292 6.82 -3.33 -16.32
CA PRO A 292 7.82 -4.02 -15.51
C PRO A 292 9.18 -4.12 -16.22
N ALA A 293 10.24 -4.35 -15.47
CA ALA A 293 11.54 -4.61 -16.03
C ALA A 293 11.46 -5.86 -16.93
N TYR A 294 12.00 -5.75 -18.15
CA TYR A 294 12.00 -6.79 -19.20
C TYR A 294 10.63 -7.14 -19.83
N ALA A 295 9.52 -6.52 -19.40
CA ALA A 295 8.23 -6.69 -20.07
C ALA A 295 8.22 -5.97 -21.43
N ARG A 296 7.47 -6.50 -22.41
CA ARG A 296 7.32 -5.91 -23.74
C ARG A 296 6.25 -4.83 -23.78
N THR A 297 5.25 -4.93 -22.91
CA THR A 297 4.06 -4.05 -22.88
C THR A 297 3.89 -3.43 -21.49
N SER A 298 3.17 -2.29 -21.43
CA SER A 298 2.67 -1.75 -20.18
C SER A 298 1.46 -2.55 -19.71
N GLU A 299 1.35 -2.77 -18.42
CA GLU A 299 0.25 -3.50 -17.80
C GLU A 299 -0.43 -2.60 -16.77
N ILE A 300 -1.71 -2.86 -16.51
CA ILE A 300 -2.51 -2.17 -15.50
C ILE A 300 -2.51 -3.02 -14.23
N TYR A 301 -2.13 -2.41 -13.13
CA TYR A 301 -2.11 -3.01 -11.80
C TYR A 301 -3.17 -2.34 -10.92
N PRO A 302 -4.34 -2.97 -10.72
CA PRO A 302 -5.33 -2.49 -9.77
C PRO A 302 -4.73 -2.46 -8.36
N ARG A 303 -4.91 -1.36 -7.63
CA ARG A 303 -4.32 -1.21 -6.31
C ARG A 303 -4.94 -2.14 -5.27
N GLN A 304 -4.08 -2.80 -4.52
CA GLN A 304 -4.43 -3.70 -3.44
C GLN A 304 -3.92 -3.23 -2.08
N CYS A 305 -3.22 -2.10 -2.03
CA CYS A 305 -2.66 -1.53 -0.81
C CYS A 305 -3.52 -0.41 -0.23
N VAL A 306 -3.33 -0.15 1.07
CA VAL A 306 -3.82 1.03 1.80
C VAL A 306 -2.66 1.73 2.50
N PHE A 307 -2.86 3.02 2.78
CA PHE A 307 -1.81 3.87 3.35
C PHE A 307 -2.14 4.27 4.78
N PHE A 308 -1.17 4.14 5.66
CA PHE A 308 -1.16 4.67 7.01
C PHE A 308 -0.09 5.75 7.09
N GLY A 309 -0.22 6.68 8.00
CA GLY A 309 0.82 7.65 8.27
C GLY A 309 1.18 7.71 9.74
N THR A 310 2.43 8.08 10.02
CA THR A 310 2.91 8.35 11.37
C THR A 310 3.64 9.67 11.40
N THR A 311 3.43 10.44 12.46
CA THR A 311 4.15 11.69 12.69
C THR A 311 4.29 11.97 14.18
N ASN A 312 5.33 12.72 14.54
CA ASN A 312 5.51 13.26 15.88
C ASN A 312 5.08 14.74 15.96
N ASP A 313 4.80 15.34 14.81
CA ASP A 313 4.40 16.73 14.69
C ASP A 313 2.89 16.85 14.73
N SER A 314 2.38 17.65 15.65
CA SER A 314 0.96 17.91 15.78
C SER A 314 0.40 18.76 14.63
N GLU A 315 1.21 19.61 14.00
CA GLU A 315 0.81 20.52 12.92
C GLU A 315 1.38 20.06 11.57
N PHE A 316 1.01 18.87 11.10
CA PHE A 316 1.56 18.28 9.89
C PHE A 316 0.75 18.55 8.60
N LEU A 317 -0.48 19.03 8.69
CA LEU A 317 -1.35 19.31 7.55
C LEU A 317 -1.11 20.73 7.00
N ARG A 318 -0.19 20.87 6.05
CA ARG A 318 0.23 22.17 5.48
C ARG A 318 -0.67 22.74 4.39
N ASP A 319 -1.59 21.96 3.87
CA ASP A 319 -2.48 22.39 2.80
C ASP A 319 -3.93 22.28 3.27
N PRO A 320 -4.69 23.41 3.34
CA PRO A 320 -6.08 23.39 3.81
C PRO A 320 -7.02 22.67 2.85
N THR A 321 -6.57 22.39 1.62
CA THR A 321 -7.39 21.75 0.59
C THR A 321 -7.15 20.23 0.53
N GLY A 322 -8.23 19.44 0.46
CA GLY A 322 -8.13 17.98 0.28
C GLY A 322 -7.69 17.18 1.51
N ASN A 323 -7.65 17.79 2.70
CA ASN A 323 -7.30 17.13 3.97
C ASN A 323 -8.28 16.02 4.38
N ARG A 324 -9.47 15.97 3.77
CA ARG A 324 -10.49 14.93 4.03
C ARG A 324 -9.98 13.48 3.90
N ARG A 325 -8.83 13.28 3.23
CA ARG A 325 -8.21 11.97 3.10
C ARG A 325 -7.46 11.54 4.35
N PHE A 326 -6.93 12.51 5.06
CA PHE A 326 -6.15 12.26 6.27
C PHE A 326 -7.08 12.22 7.48
N MET A 327 -6.97 11.15 8.24
CA MET A 327 -7.70 10.94 9.48
C MET A 327 -6.71 11.00 10.65
N PRO A 328 -6.40 12.21 11.19
CA PRO A 328 -5.52 12.34 12.35
C PRO A 328 -6.14 11.67 13.57
N VAL A 329 -5.37 10.89 14.29
CA VAL A 329 -5.73 10.34 15.59
C VAL A 329 -4.55 10.47 16.52
N ASP A 330 -4.76 11.14 17.66
CA ASP A 330 -3.75 11.32 18.67
C ASP A 330 -3.48 10.02 19.42
N VAL A 331 -2.19 9.71 19.54
CA VAL A 331 -1.67 8.55 20.25
C VAL A 331 -1.19 8.99 21.63
N VAL A 332 -1.84 8.52 22.69
CA VAL A 332 -1.54 8.84 24.09
C VAL A 332 -1.16 7.55 24.82
N PRO A 333 0.11 7.13 24.82
CA PRO A 333 0.53 5.82 25.34
C PRO A 333 0.07 5.54 26.76
N ASN A 334 0.00 6.56 27.61
CA ASN A 334 -0.44 6.42 29.00
C ASN A 334 -1.93 6.05 29.16
N ASN A 335 -2.73 6.24 28.12
CA ASN A 335 -4.16 5.88 28.09
C ASN A 335 -4.39 4.50 27.46
N ALA A 336 -3.36 3.89 26.87
CA ALA A 336 -3.46 2.56 26.30
C ALA A 336 -3.73 1.51 27.39
N LYS A 337 -4.66 0.59 27.13
CA LYS A 337 -5.04 -0.48 28.04
C LYS A 337 -4.27 -1.77 27.81
N LYS A 338 -3.72 -1.93 26.60
CA LYS A 338 -2.98 -3.10 26.13
C LYS A 338 -1.62 -2.69 25.57
N ASP A 339 -0.66 -3.59 25.68
CA ASP A 339 0.68 -3.39 25.15
C ASP A 339 0.74 -3.81 23.67
N VAL A 340 1.01 -2.83 22.79
CA VAL A 340 1.16 -3.07 21.36
C VAL A 340 2.33 -4.02 21.04
N PHE A 341 3.36 -4.06 21.89
CA PHE A 341 4.54 -4.89 21.66
C PHE A 341 4.31 -6.36 22.06
N MET A 342 3.51 -6.59 23.09
CA MET A 342 3.36 -7.90 23.73
C MET A 342 2.04 -8.61 23.38
N GLU A 343 0.94 -7.87 23.21
CA GLU A 343 -0.40 -8.47 23.18
C GLU A 343 -1.04 -8.45 21.78
N LEU A 344 -0.62 -7.53 20.90
CA LEU A 344 -1.32 -7.35 19.61
C LEU A 344 -1.21 -8.57 18.69
N ASP A 345 -0.08 -9.29 18.70
CA ASP A 345 0.14 -10.44 17.83
C ASP A 345 -0.90 -11.55 18.03
N ASP A 346 -1.36 -11.75 19.27
CA ASP A 346 -2.35 -12.79 19.63
C ASP A 346 -3.77 -12.44 19.11
N GLU A 347 -4.04 -11.17 18.80
CA GLU A 347 -5.36 -10.71 18.37
C GLU A 347 -5.46 -10.43 16.86
N ILE A 348 -4.33 -10.32 16.15
CA ILE A 348 -4.29 -9.87 14.74
C ILE A 348 -5.21 -10.69 13.84
N ASP A 349 -5.19 -12.01 13.97
CA ASP A 349 -5.99 -12.88 13.10
C ASP A 349 -7.49 -12.69 13.37
N GLN A 350 -7.88 -12.45 14.63
CA GLN A 350 -9.27 -12.16 14.98
C GLN A 350 -9.71 -10.75 14.55
N ILE A 351 -8.81 -9.77 14.59
CA ILE A 351 -9.06 -8.42 14.09
C ILE A 351 -9.32 -8.46 12.58
N TRP A 352 -8.51 -9.20 11.82
CA TRP A 352 -8.73 -9.35 10.38
C TRP A 352 -9.97 -10.20 10.07
N ALA A 353 -10.26 -11.24 10.85
CA ALA A 353 -11.50 -12.01 10.72
C ALA A 353 -12.74 -11.13 10.91
N GLU A 354 -12.76 -10.27 11.93
CA GLU A 354 -13.81 -9.27 12.13
C GLU A 354 -13.92 -8.30 10.95
N ALA A 355 -12.79 -7.78 10.45
CA ALA A 355 -12.77 -6.88 9.30
C ALA A 355 -13.35 -7.54 8.03
N VAL A 356 -13.09 -8.83 7.81
CA VAL A 356 -13.69 -9.61 6.71
C VAL A 356 -15.21 -9.72 6.87
N VAL A 357 -15.72 -9.96 8.08
CA VAL A 357 -17.16 -10.00 8.36
C VAL A 357 -17.79 -8.64 8.12
N LEU A 358 -17.18 -7.57 8.58
CA LEU A 358 -17.65 -6.19 8.32
C LEU A 358 -17.70 -5.89 6.82
N TYR A 359 -16.66 -6.25 6.06
CA TYR A 359 -16.65 -6.10 4.60
C TYR A 359 -17.80 -6.89 3.94
N LYS A 360 -17.98 -8.17 4.30
CA LYS A 360 -19.07 -9.02 3.78
C LYS A 360 -20.46 -8.47 4.15
N SER A 361 -20.57 -7.78 5.27
CA SER A 361 -21.78 -7.06 5.71
C SER A 361 -21.99 -5.73 4.98
N LYS A 362 -21.15 -5.40 3.98
CA LYS A 362 -21.22 -4.17 3.17
C LYS A 362 -21.00 -2.90 3.99
N GLU A 363 -20.09 -2.95 4.96
CA GLU A 363 -19.63 -1.75 5.66
C GLU A 363 -19.13 -0.70 4.66
N LYS A 364 -19.54 0.55 4.86
CA LYS A 364 -19.18 1.65 3.96
C LYS A 364 -17.70 2.01 4.10
N LEU A 365 -17.05 2.36 2.99
CA LEU A 365 -15.63 2.72 2.94
C LEU A 365 -15.38 4.23 3.18
N TYR A 366 -16.31 4.94 3.82
CA TYR A 366 -16.23 6.35 4.17
C TYR A 366 -16.84 6.58 5.55
N LEU A 367 -16.45 7.67 6.20
CA LEU A 367 -16.94 8.02 7.53
C LEU A 367 -18.43 8.36 7.51
N SER A 368 -19.11 8.12 8.62
CA SER A 368 -20.47 8.63 8.85
C SER A 368 -20.47 10.16 8.96
N SER A 369 -21.63 10.78 8.77
CA SER A 369 -21.74 12.24 8.88
C SER A 369 -21.36 12.79 10.26
N GLU A 370 -21.54 11.98 11.32
CA GLU A 370 -21.16 12.33 12.67
C GLU A 370 -19.63 12.26 12.86
N ALA A 371 -19.02 11.14 12.44
CA ALA A 371 -17.56 10.98 12.47
C ALA A 371 -16.85 12.00 11.56
N GLU A 372 -17.46 12.39 10.42
CA GLU A 372 -16.89 13.38 9.51
C GLU A 372 -16.84 14.79 10.14
N LYS A 373 -17.78 15.14 11.00
CA LYS A 373 -17.73 16.41 11.75
C LYS A 373 -16.56 16.44 12.71
N ILE A 374 -16.34 15.36 13.45
CA ILE A 374 -15.18 15.24 14.35
C ILE A 374 -13.89 15.24 13.54
N ALA A 375 -13.84 14.47 12.44
CA ALA A 375 -12.68 14.44 11.54
C ALA A 375 -12.27 15.84 11.05
N LYS A 376 -13.23 16.72 10.73
CA LYS A 376 -12.94 18.11 10.33
C LYS A 376 -12.32 18.93 11.45
N ASN A 377 -12.76 18.73 12.69
CA ASN A 377 -12.16 19.40 13.84
C ASN A 377 -10.72 18.91 14.07
N GLU A 378 -10.51 17.60 14.04
CA GLU A 378 -9.18 17.00 14.15
C GLU A 378 -8.25 17.47 13.03
N GLN A 379 -8.73 17.49 11.78
CA GLN A 379 -7.96 18.04 10.65
C GLN A 379 -7.60 19.52 10.84
N SER A 380 -8.48 20.30 11.45
CA SER A 380 -8.23 21.71 11.74
C SER A 380 -7.21 21.90 12.86
N SER A 381 -7.27 21.09 13.92
CA SER A 381 -6.30 21.15 15.04
C SER A 381 -4.90 20.70 14.62
N HIS A 382 -4.81 19.82 13.64
CA HIS A 382 -3.54 19.34 13.08
C HIS A 382 -3.08 20.12 11.83
N SER A 383 -3.78 21.17 11.44
CA SER A 383 -3.35 22.06 10.35
C SER A 383 -2.32 23.05 10.85
N GLU A 384 -1.23 23.21 10.06
CA GLU A 384 -0.22 24.23 10.35
C GLU A 384 -0.90 25.59 10.50
N SER A 385 -0.75 26.21 11.67
CA SER A 385 -1.24 27.54 11.92
C SER A 385 -0.35 28.53 11.16
N ASP A 386 -0.95 29.27 10.22
CA ASP A 386 -0.22 30.36 9.58
C ASP A 386 -0.01 31.48 10.62
N GLU A 387 1.26 31.69 11.02
CA GLU A 387 1.64 32.73 11.98
C GLU A 387 1.04 34.10 11.64
N ARG A 388 0.80 34.36 10.35
CA ARG A 388 0.14 35.56 9.86
C ARG A 388 -1.32 35.66 10.28
N LYS A 389 -1.98 34.54 10.63
CA LYS A 389 -3.40 34.54 10.97
C LYS A 389 -3.67 35.40 12.20
N GLY A 390 -2.94 35.21 13.28
CA GLY A 390 -3.10 36.03 14.49
C GLY A 390 -2.80 37.51 14.25
N ILE A 391 -1.79 37.81 13.41
CA ILE A 391 -1.45 39.19 13.03
C ILE A 391 -2.58 39.81 12.22
N ILE A 392 -3.16 39.05 11.28
CA ILE A 392 -4.26 39.51 10.44
C ILE A 392 -5.54 39.67 11.29
N GLU A 393 -5.83 38.75 12.20
CA GLU A 393 -6.96 38.86 13.13
C GLU A 393 -6.86 40.13 13.99
N ALA A 394 -5.72 40.37 14.60
CA ALA A 394 -5.47 41.58 15.38
C ALA A 394 -5.61 42.86 14.53
N TYR A 395 -5.14 42.83 13.27
CA TYR A 395 -5.34 43.95 12.34
C TYR A 395 -6.80 44.18 11.98
N LEU A 396 -7.58 43.11 11.78
CA LEU A 396 -8.99 43.18 11.42
C LEU A 396 -9.88 43.69 12.57
N GLU A 397 -9.50 43.36 13.82
CA GLU A 397 -10.19 43.81 15.02
C GLU A 397 -9.87 45.26 15.43
N ARG A 398 -8.78 45.79 14.88
CA ARG A 398 -8.36 47.15 15.25
C ARG A 398 -9.34 48.17 14.69
N GLN A 399 -9.88 49.02 15.55
CA GLN A 399 -10.76 50.15 15.17
C GLN A 399 -9.98 51.20 14.39
N LEU A 400 -10.64 51.79 13.41
CA LEU A 400 -10.07 52.77 12.51
C LEU A 400 -10.38 54.20 12.98
N PRO A 401 -9.49 55.17 12.75
CA PRO A 401 -9.81 56.58 12.97
C PRO A 401 -10.77 57.09 11.88
N ASP A 402 -11.55 58.13 12.17
CA ASP A 402 -12.58 58.65 11.28
C ASP A 402 -12.05 59.17 9.93
N ASN A 403 -10.76 59.55 9.90
CA ASN A 403 -10.05 60.02 8.70
C ASN A 403 -9.30 58.92 7.94
N TRP A 404 -9.54 57.59 8.23
CA TRP A 404 -8.83 56.46 7.64
C TRP A 404 -8.75 56.50 6.11
N ASP A 405 -9.85 56.83 5.46
CA ASP A 405 -9.92 56.81 4.00
C ASP A 405 -9.15 57.98 3.34
N SER A 406 -8.81 59.02 4.08
CA SER A 406 -7.97 60.13 3.62
C SER A 406 -6.45 59.93 3.91
N MET A 407 -6.09 58.95 4.71
CA MET A 407 -4.71 58.62 5.04
C MET A 407 -4.00 57.93 3.86
N ASP A 408 -2.75 58.32 3.64
CA ASP A 408 -1.85 57.55 2.75
C ASP A 408 -1.31 56.29 3.42
N LEU A 409 -0.58 55.42 2.67
CA LEU A 409 -0.06 54.17 3.16
C LEU A 409 0.91 54.35 4.34
N TYR A 410 1.73 55.39 4.33
CA TYR A 410 2.71 55.64 5.40
C TYR A 410 1.97 56.01 6.70
N GLN A 411 1.01 56.93 6.62
CA GLN A 411 0.18 57.35 7.76
C GLN A 411 -0.61 56.16 8.34
N ARG A 412 -1.16 55.29 7.51
CA ARG A 412 -1.83 54.06 7.96
C ARG A 412 -0.93 53.12 8.69
N ARG A 413 0.28 52.89 8.15
CA ARG A 413 1.32 52.04 8.81
C ARG A 413 1.78 52.64 10.13
N ASP A 414 1.99 53.96 10.18
CA ASP A 414 2.37 54.68 11.39
C ASP A 414 1.29 54.54 12.49
N PHE A 415 0.03 54.74 12.12
CA PHE A 415 -1.12 54.54 13.02
C PHE A 415 -1.18 53.08 13.54
N LEU A 416 -0.90 52.09 12.66
CA LEU A 416 -0.93 50.69 13.03
C LEU A 416 0.27 50.28 13.91
N ALA A 417 1.42 50.90 13.75
CA ALA A 417 2.64 50.65 14.52
C ALA A 417 2.62 51.23 15.93
N ASP A 418 1.84 52.27 16.15
CA ASP A 418 1.79 52.98 17.44
C ASP A 418 0.74 52.32 18.37
N GLU A 419 1.19 51.55 19.33
CA GLU A 419 0.34 50.95 20.38
C GLU A 419 -0.21 52.00 21.38
N LEU A 420 0.42 53.14 21.47
CA LEU A 420 0.02 54.25 22.39
C LEU A 420 -0.96 55.21 21.77
N ASN A 421 -1.18 55.15 20.46
CA ASN A 421 -2.11 56.04 19.77
C ASN A 421 -3.56 55.80 20.21
N PRO A 422 -4.42 56.85 20.29
CA PRO A 422 -5.81 56.68 20.65
C PRO A 422 -6.46 55.66 19.71
N LYS A 423 -7.17 54.71 20.32
CA LYS A 423 -7.94 53.70 19.60
C LYS A 423 -8.86 54.39 18.62
N GLY A 424 -8.91 53.95 17.37
CA GLY A 424 -9.92 54.40 16.43
C GLY A 424 -11.33 54.19 17.00
N THR A 425 -12.28 54.81 16.41
CA THR A 425 -13.71 54.81 16.86
C THR A 425 -14.59 53.94 16.00
N THR A 426 -14.12 53.65 14.77
CA THR A 426 -14.94 53.00 13.74
C THR A 426 -14.46 51.55 13.54
N PRO A 427 -15.34 50.54 13.66
CA PRO A 427 -14.98 49.16 13.36
C PRO A 427 -14.69 48.99 11.86
N ARG A 428 -13.88 48.01 11.51
CA ARG A 428 -13.58 47.67 10.12
C ARG A 428 -14.70 46.78 9.56
N ASP A 429 -15.47 47.30 8.62
CA ASP A 429 -16.61 46.58 8.00
C ASP A 429 -16.19 45.80 6.74
N TYR A 430 -15.11 46.19 6.08
CA TYR A 430 -14.64 45.58 4.85
C TYR A 430 -13.12 45.66 4.76
N VAL A 431 -12.53 44.69 4.04
CA VAL A 431 -11.08 44.61 3.81
C VAL A 431 -10.79 44.01 2.44
N CYS A 432 -9.69 44.43 1.81
CA CYS A 432 -9.16 43.76 0.63
C CYS A 432 -7.79 43.18 0.90
N VAL A 433 -7.40 42.19 0.08
CA VAL A 433 -6.10 41.50 0.21
C VAL A 433 -4.93 42.48 0.12
N ALA A 434 -5.02 43.52 -0.70
CA ALA A 434 -3.98 44.52 -0.83
C ALA A 434 -3.76 45.36 0.44
N GLU A 435 -4.83 45.65 1.21
CA GLU A 435 -4.70 46.29 2.53
C GLU A 435 -3.95 45.41 3.49
N ILE A 436 -4.34 44.13 3.61
CA ILE A 436 -3.62 43.16 4.49
C ILE A 436 -2.14 43.04 4.09
N TRP A 437 -1.88 42.92 2.79
CA TRP A 437 -0.51 42.80 2.31
C TRP A 437 0.37 44.01 2.62
N CYS A 438 -0.19 45.21 2.34
CA CYS A 438 0.58 46.44 2.43
C CYS A 438 0.58 47.04 3.83
N GLU A 439 -0.56 47.02 4.52
CA GLU A 439 -0.74 47.72 5.80
C GLU A 439 -0.42 46.81 6.98
N CYS A 440 -1.01 45.61 7.02
CA CYS A 440 -0.83 44.63 8.12
C CYS A 440 0.51 43.97 8.06
N LEU A 441 0.91 43.37 6.91
CA LEU A 441 2.16 42.65 6.74
C LEU A 441 3.35 43.54 6.33
N GLY A 442 3.16 44.85 6.16
CA GLY A 442 4.21 45.82 5.87
C GLY A 442 4.93 45.61 4.53
N ARG A 443 4.38 44.82 3.61
CA ARG A 443 5.01 44.45 2.34
C ARG A 443 4.75 45.45 1.23
N ASN A 444 5.59 45.44 0.18
CA ASN A 444 5.37 46.32 -0.99
C ASN A 444 4.33 45.67 -1.92
N ARG A 445 3.51 46.52 -2.56
CA ARG A 445 2.46 46.09 -3.49
C ARG A 445 3.03 45.34 -4.70
N GLU A 446 4.24 45.72 -5.16
CA GLU A 446 4.92 45.13 -6.29
C GLU A 446 5.32 43.69 -6.05
N ASP A 447 5.54 43.30 -4.79
CA ASP A 447 5.92 41.96 -4.40
C ASP A 447 4.72 41.01 -4.28
N MET A 448 3.48 41.53 -4.48
CA MET A 448 2.26 40.74 -4.38
C MET A 448 1.98 40.00 -5.68
N ASP A 449 2.20 38.68 -5.70
CA ASP A 449 1.90 37.78 -6.80
C ASP A 449 0.54 37.04 -6.59
N ARG A 450 0.18 36.20 -7.56
CA ARG A 450 -1.06 35.41 -7.50
C ARG A 450 -1.06 34.38 -6.37
N TYR A 451 0.09 33.82 -6.04
CA TYR A 451 0.25 32.83 -4.99
C TYR A 451 0.01 33.47 -3.61
N LYS A 452 0.71 34.56 -3.31
CA LYS A 452 0.54 35.32 -2.06
C LYS A 452 -0.87 35.88 -1.89
N THR A 453 -1.47 36.35 -2.98
CA THR A 453 -2.89 36.76 -3.00
C THR A 453 -3.83 35.61 -2.61
N ARG A 454 -3.56 34.40 -3.09
CA ARG A 454 -4.35 33.20 -2.78
C ARG A 454 -4.21 32.81 -1.30
N GLU A 455 -3.00 32.82 -0.77
CA GLU A 455 -2.77 32.51 0.65
C GLU A 455 -3.56 33.42 1.59
N ILE A 456 -3.51 34.74 1.38
CA ILE A 456 -4.27 35.69 2.21
C ILE A 456 -5.78 35.49 2.04
N ASN A 457 -6.25 35.19 0.82
CA ASN A 457 -7.66 34.87 0.59
C ASN A 457 -8.08 33.62 1.35
N ASP A 458 -7.23 32.59 1.40
CA ASP A 458 -7.53 31.34 2.10
C ASP A 458 -7.53 31.55 3.62
N LEU A 459 -6.65 32.40 4.16
CA LEU A 459 -6.70 32.84 5.56
C LEU A 459 -8.02 33.57 5.88
N LEU A 460 -8.40 34.54 5.07
CA LEU A 460 -9.67 35.30 5.28
C LEU A 460 -10.90 34.39 5.21
N LYS A 461 -10.93 33.39 4.32
CA LYS A 461 -12.03 32.42 4.24
C LYS A 461 -12.07 31.51 5.46
N SER A 462 -10.95 31.28 6.14
CA SER A 462 -10.89 30.49 7.38
C SER A 462 -11.44 31.23 8.60
N MET A 463 -11.64 32.55 8.51
CA MET A 463 -12.16 33.38 9.56
C MET A 463 -13.71 33.42 9.46
N PRO A 464 -14.46 32.89 10.45
CA PRO A 464 -15.91 32.76 10.36
C PRO A 464 -16.64 34.11 10.28
N GLU A 465 -16.01 35.17 10.77
CA GLU A 465 -16.57 36.53 10.85
C GLU A 465 -16.48 37.30 9.52
N TRP A 466 -15.75 36.78 8.54
CA TRP A 466 -15.54 37.44 7.26
C TRP A 466 -16.08 36.61 6.09
N GLU A 467 -16.77 37.27 5.15
CA GLU A 467 -17.26 36.59 3.95
C GLU A 467 -16.85 37.34 2.66
N PRO A 468 -16.55 36.62 1.58
CA PRO A 468 -16.15 37.18 0.32
C PRO A 468 -17.35 37.85 -0.37
N CYS A 469 -17.19 39.11 -0.80
CA CYS A 469 -18.20 39.80 -1.59
C CYS A 469 -18.05 39.48 -3.09
N LYS A 470 -19.18 39.27 -3.78
CA LYS A 470 -19.19 38.99 -5.23
C LYS A 470 -18.88 40.23 -6.07
N SER A 471 -19.13 41.43 -5.54
CA SER A 471 -18.84 42.70 -6.19
C SER A 471 -17.40 43.16 -5.98
N THR A 472 -17.04 44.28 -6.58
CA THR A 472 -15.76 44.96 -6.35
C THR A 472 -16.05 46.34 -5.72
N LYS A 473 -15.14 46.80 -4.85
CA LYS A 473 -15.20 48.09 -4.19
C LYS A 473 -13.95 48.91 -4.55
N ASN A 474 -14.10 50.23 -4.62
CA ASN A 474 -12.96 51.13 -4.79
C ASN A 474 -12.34 51.46 -3.43
N PHE A 475 -11.07 51.13 -3.25
CA PHE A 475 -10.29 51.44 -2.06
C PHE A 475 -9.39 52.63 -2.35
N PRO A 476 -9.35 53.68 -1.49
CA PRO A 476 -8.65 54.92 -1.80
C PRO A 476 -7.22 54.77 -2.29
N ILE A 477 -6.44 53.90 -1.66
CA ILE A 477 -5.00 53.65 -2.00
C ILE A 477 -4.85 52.58 -3.07
N TYR A 478 -5.76 51.58 -3.10
CA TYR A 478 -5.56 50.33 -3.84
C TYR A 478 -6.40 50.23 -5.10
N GLY A 479 -7.30 51.16 -5.34
CA GLY A 479 -8.23 51.18 -6.50
C GLY A 479 -9.27 50.06 -6.38
N LYS A 480 -9.80 49.62 -7.52
CA LYS A 480 -10.90 48.65 -7.58
C LYS A 480 -10.43 47.26 -7.21
N GLN A 481 -10.89 46.69 -6.08
CA GLN A 481 -10.50 45.41 -5.53
C GLN A 481 -11.71 44.51 -5.26
N LYS A 482 -11.50 43.19 -5.29
CA LYS A 482 -12.37 42.22 -4.60
C LYS A 482 -12.14 42.38 -3.10
N TYR A 483 -13.18 42.16 -2.29
CA TYR A 483 -13.11 42.45 -0.86
C TYR A 483 -13.93 41.45 -0.04
N TYR A 484 -13.68 41.45 1.24
CA TYR A 484 -14.42 40.73 2.25
C TYR A 484 -15.21 41.73 3.10
N VAL A 485 -16.37 41.30 3.59
CA VAL A 485 -17.22 42.08 4.52
C VAL A 485 -17.30 41.32 5.83
N ARG A 486 -17.36 42.09 6.94
CA ARG A 486 -17.62 41.55 8.26
C ARG A 486 -19.10 41.13 8.31
N LYS A 487 -19.35 39.91 8.80
CA LYS A 487 -20.71 39.46 9.10
C LYS A 487 -21.21 40.25 10.30
N LEU A 488 -22.36 40.84 10.16
CA LEU A 488 -23.11 41.43 11.27
C LEU A 488 -23.87 40.27 11.92
N ASP A 489 -23.71 40.08 13.26
CA ASP A 489 -24.48 39.10 14.02
C ASP A 489 -26.00 39.43 13.97
#